data_00f745ea6a72c8f654a28701391f10ec
#
_entry.id   00f745ea6a72c8f654a28701391f10ec
#
_cell.length_a   1.000
_cell.length_b   1.000
_cell.length_c   1.000
_cell.angle_alpha   90.00
_cell.angle_beta   90.00
_cell.angle_gamma   90.00
#
_symmetry.space_group_name_H-M   'P 1'
#
loop_
_entity.id
_entity.type
_entity.pdbx_description
1 polymer ?
#
loop_
_entity_poly.entity_id
_entity_poly.type
_entity_poly.pdbx_seq_one_letter_code
_entity_poly.pdbx_strand_id
1 'polypeptide(L)'
;AMMGQFDYADTWLNMADALASRGRTEDAARLLQAQVARHPRDYKLWVGLGNALTDHARTITPASRLAFARAGELAPGYPAPRFFLGLAEARSGNPEEAVRLWREVLADAPPNASWRPLVEEGLNLMTRGEAPPPPAGNQAGS
;
A
#
# COMPACT_ATOMS: atom_id res chain seq x y z
N ALA A 1 1.39 -21.95 15.61
CA ALA A 1 0.66 -22.50 14.92
C ALA A 1 -0.34 -21.66 14.32
N MET A 2 -1.48 -21.97 14.46
CA MET A 2 -2.32 -21.22 13.81
C MET A 2 -2.40 -19.92 14.28
N MET A 3 -1.81 -19.63 15.30
CA MET A 3 -1.85 -18.38 15.77
C MET A 3 -1.29 -17.40 14.91
N GLY A 4 -0.56 -17.76 13.97
CA GLY A 4 0.03 -16.80 13.10
C GLY A 4 -0.92 -16.08 12.24
N GLN A 5 -2.18 -16.38 12.34
CA GLN A 5 -3.05 -15.71 11.48
C GLN A 5 -3.14 -14.28 11.71
N PHE A 6 -2.95 -13.80 12.93
CA PHE A 6 -3.01 -12.39 13.16
C PHE A 6 -1.64 -11.94 13.49
N ASP A 7 -0.93 -11.35 12.57
CA ASP A 7 0.30 -10.74 12.98
C ASP A 7 0.00 -9.36 13.57
N TYR A 8 1.02 -8.79 14.19
CA TYR A 8 0.88 -7.55 14.92
C TYR A 8 0.39 -6.43 14.00
N ALA A 9 0.93 -6.40 12.79
CA ALA A 9 0.61 -5.32 11.86
C ALA A 9 -0.86 -5.33 11.48
N ASP A 10 -1.45 -6.52 11.31
CA ASP A 10 -2.83 -6.60 10.84
C ASP A 10 -3.79 -5.91 11.77
N THR A 11 -3.57 -6.01 13.08
CA THR A 11 -4.42 -5.34 14.05
C THR A 11 -4.42 -3.83 13.82
N TRP A 12 -3.24 -3.26 13.66
CA TRP A 12 -3.13 -1.81 13.53
C TRP A 12 -3.58 -1.32 12.18
N LEU A 13 -3.33 -2.11 11.12
CA LEU A 13 -3.81 -1.76 9.80
C LEU A 13 -5.32 -1.76 9.74
N ASN A 14 -5.97 -2.72 10.39
CA ASN A 14 -7.43 -2.75 10.43
C ASN A 14 -7.98 -1.56 11.21
N MET A 15 -7.35 -1.18 12.31
CA MET A 15 -7.79 -0.02 13.06
C MET A 15 -7.63 1.27 12.25
N ALA A 16 -6.52 1.40 11.54
CA ALA A 16 -6.29 2.57 10.71
C ALA A 16 -7.33 2.65 9.58
N ASP A 17 -7.63 1.50 8.96
CA ASP A 17 -8.66 1.47 7.92
C ASP A 17 -10.02 1.89 8.46
N ALA A 18 -10.36 1.46 9.67
CA ALA A 18 -11.62 1.85 10.28
C ALA A 18 -11.67 3.35 10.53
N LEU A 19 -10.57 3.94 10.98
CA LEU A 19 -10.52 5.39 11.17
C LEU A 19 -10.66 6.12 9.85
N ALA A 20 -9.93 5.68 8.83
CA ALA A 20 -9.97 6.34 7.53
C ALA A 20 -11.35 6.26 6.90
N SER A 21 -12.05 5.14 7.08
CA SER A 21 -13.37 4.96 6.49
C SER A 21 -14.40 5.88 7.12
N ARG A 22 -14.09 6.43 8.30
CA ARG A 22 -14.94 7.41 8.96
C ARG A 22 -14.47 8.84 8.71
N GLY A 23 -13.56 9.03 7.79
CA GLY A 23 -13.03 10.35 7.48
C GLY A 23 -11.95 10.82 8.43
N ARG A 24 -11.50 9.97 9.36
CA ARG A 24 -10.50 10.36 10.34
C ARG A 24 -9.11 9.99 9.83
N THR A 25 -8.74 10.57 8.70
CA THR A 25 -7.50 10.21 8.03
C THR A 25 -6.26 10.66 8.79
N GLU A 26 -6.33 11.78 9.49
CA GLU A 26 -5.20 12.23 10.29
C GLU A 26 -4.94 11.27 11.45
N ASP A 27 -6.02 10.80 12.08
CA ASP A 27 -5.88 9.86 13.19
C ASP A 27 -5.31 8.53 12.71
N ALA A 28 -5.71 8.09 11.53
CA ALA A 28 -5.16 6.86 10.95
C ALA A 28 -3.65 7.00 10.73
N ALA A 29 -3.22 8.14 10.19
CA ALA A 29 -1.79 8.37 9.96
C ALA A 29 -1.03 8.42 11.28
N ARG A 30 -1.57 9.12 12.28
CA ARG A 30 -0.92 9.21 13.58
C ARG A 30 -0.78 7.85 14.25
N LEU A 31 -1.83 7.01 14.14
CA LEU A 31 -1.78 5.68 14.68
C LEU A 31 -0.64 4.89 14.08
N LEU A 32 -0.51 4.91 12.77
CA LEU A 32 0.53 4.13 12.09
C LEU A 32 1.91 4.73 12.29
N GLN A 33 2.03 6.06 12.41
CA GLN A 33 3.30 6.67 12.78
C GLN A 33 3.78 6.16 14.12
N ALA A 34 2.89 6.05 15.09
CA ALA A 34 3.26 5.54 16.40
C ALA A 34 3.70 4.09 16.31
N GLN A 35 3.04 3.30 15.46
CA GLN A 35 3.37 1.90 15.37
C GLN A 35 4.69 1.64 14.65
N VAL A 36 5.01 2.40 13.60
CA VAL A 36 6.32 2.23 12.96
C VAL A 36 7.45 2.67 13.88
N ALA A 37 7.19 3.62 14.78
CA ALA A 37 8.20 4.00 15.77
C ALA A 37 8.49 2.87 16.74
N ARG A 38 7.47 2.08 17.06
CA ARG A 38 7.62 0.96 18.00
C ARG A 38 8.11 -0.31 17.31
N HIS A 39 7.79 -0.47 16.03
CA HIS A 39 8.14 -1.67 15.26
C HIS A 39 8.71 -1.26 13.91
N PRO A 40 9.90 -0.63 13.91
CA PRO A 40 10.44 -0.01 12.69
C PRO A 40 10.89 -0.98 11.61
N ARG A 41 10.89 -2.28 11.90
CA ARG A 41 11.27 -3.27 10.90
C ARG A 41 10.07 -3.98 10.28
N ASP A 42 8.87 -3.61 10.66
CA ASP A 42 7.67 -4.26 10.11
C ASP A 42 7.26 -3.53 8.84
N TYR A 43 7.59 -4.11 7.69
CA TYR A 43 7.35 -3.43 6.43
C TYR A 43 5.87 -3.18 6.16
N LYS A 44 4.99 -4.06 6.70
CA LYS A 44 3.56 -3.87 6.49
C LYS A 44 3.07 -2.58 7.13
N LEU A 45 3.60 -2.24 8.29
CA LEU A 45 3.23 -0.98 8.95
C LEU A 45 3.71 0.21 8.15
N TRP A 46 4.90 0.12 7.53
CA TRP A 46 5.38 1.20 6.68
C TRP A 46 4.53 1.36 5.43
N VAL A 47 4.08 0.26 4.81
CA VAL A 47 3.15 0.34 3.68
C VAL A 47 1.86 1.02 4.13
N GLY A 48 1.33 0.60 5.28
CA GLY A 48 0.11 1.20 5.81
C GLY A 48 0.27 2.68 6.07
N LEU A 49 1.41 3.08 6.61
CA LEU A 49 1.69 4.50 6.85
C LEU A 49 1.73 5.27 5.54
N GLY A 50 2.41 4.72 4.52
CA GLY A 50 2.43 5.36 3.21
C GLY A 50 1.03 5.58 2.65
N ASN A 51 0.17 4.56 2.77
CA ASN A 51 -1.22 4.68 2.33
C ASN A 51 -1.98 5.72 3.14
N ALA A 52 -1.83 5.72 4.46
CA ALA A 52 -2.55 6.66 5.31
C ALA A 52 -2.14 8.10 5.06
N LEU A 53 -0.85 8.33 4.85
CA LEU A 53 -0.36 9.69 4.56
C LEU A 53 -0.86 10.16 3.20
N THR A 54 -0.89 9.27 2.21
CA THR A 54 -1.41 9.61 0.89
C THR A 54 -2.91 9.92 0.97
N ASP A 55 -3.66 9.11 1.70
CA ASP A 55 -5.09 9.34 1.87
C ASP A 55 -5.37 10.69 2.53
N HIS A 56 -4.61 11.03 3.56
CA HIS A 56 -4.85 12.27 4.29
C HIS A 56 -4.55 13.49 3.41
N ALA A 57 -3.45 13.44 2.67
CA ALA A 57 -3.06 14.54 1.79
C ALA A 57 -3.80 14.53 0.46
N ARG A 58 -4.46 13.41 0.13
CA ARG A 58 -5.13 13.18 -1.14
C ARG A 58 -4.17 13.18 -2.31
N THR A 59 -2.90 12.98 -2.03
CA THR A 59 -1.86 12.88 -3.03
C THR A 59 -0.62 12.29 -2.38
N ILE A 60 0.28 11.77 -3.19
CA ILE A 60 1.54 11.29 -2.66
C ILE A 60 2.36 12.48 -2.20
N THR A 61 3.07 12.32 -1.09
CA THR A 61 3.88 13.37 -0.49
C THR A 61 5.27 12.83 -0.24
N PRO A 62 6.25 13.70 0.06
CA PRO A 62 7.57 13.20 0.43
C PRO A 62 7.53 12.21 1.61
N ALA A 63 6.65 12.46 2.58
CA ALA A 63 6.52 11.57 3.72
C ALA A 63 5.97 10.21 3.33
N SER A 64 4.94 10.18 2.46
CA SER A 64 4.40 8.90 2.02
C SER A 64 5.41 8.15 1.14
N ARG A 65 6.16 8.86 0.29
CA ARG A 65 7.21 8.22 -0.50
C ARG A 65 8.28 7.59 0.39
N LEU A 66 8.67 8.31 1.45
CA LEU A 66 9.64 7.78 2.38
C LEU A 66 9.13 6.50 3.04
N ALA A 67 7.87 6.49 3.44
CA ALA A 67 7.29 5.31 4.07
C ALA A 67 7.30 4.11 3.13
N PHE A 68 6.89 4.29 1.87
CA PHE A 68 6.91 3.21 0.90
C PHE A 68 8.35 2.76 0.60
N ALA A 69 9.29 3.70 0.52
CA ALA A 69 10.68 3.35 0.28
C ALA A 69 11.25 2.53 1.43
N ARG A 70 10.90 2.90 2.64
CA ARG A 70 11.37 2.16 3.81
C ARG A 70 10.82 0.74 3.80
N ALA A 71 9.54 0.59 3.43
CA ALA A 71 8.95 -0.73 3.30
C ALA A 71 9.68 -1.57 2.27
N GLY A 72 10.04 -0.97 1.14
CA GLY A 72 10.78 -1.67 0.09
C GLY A 72 12.16 -2.13 0.53
N GLU A 73 12.84 -1.30 1.33
CA GLU A 73 14.14 -1.69 1.86
C GLU A 73 14.04 -2.87 2.82
N LEU A 74 12.96 -2.90 3.60
CA LEU A 74 12.78 -3.96 4.58
C LEU A 74 12.32 -5.27 3.95
N ALA A 75 11.64 -5.20 2.82
CA ALA A 75 11.07 -6.38 2.19
C ALA A 75 11.28 -6.37 0.68
N PRO A 76 12.55 -6.45 0.22
CA PRO A 76 12.85 -6.27 -1.20
C PRO A 76 12.26 -7.34 -2.11
N GLY A 77 11.98 -8.52 -1.58
CA GLY A 77 11.42 -9.59 -2.38
C GLY A 77 9.89 -9.61 -2.43
N TYR A 78 9.23 -8.68 -1.77
CA TYR A 78 7.78 -8.70 -1.67
C TYR A 78 7.18 -7.64 -2.58
N PRO A 79 6.05 -7.92 -3.22
CA PRO A 79 5.47 -6.97 -4.18
C PRO A 79 4.74 -5.80 -3.54
N ALA A 80 4.27 -5.94 -2.30
CA ALA A 80 3.39 -4.96 -1.70
C ALA A 80 3.95 -3.53 -1.69
N PRO A 81 5.21 -3.29 -1.29
CA PRO A 81 5.67 -1.91 -1.26
C PRO A 81 5.60 -1.22 -2.62
N ARG A 82 6.05 -1.90 -3.69
CA ARG A 82 6.01 -1.30 -5.02
C ARG A 82 4.59 -1.24 -5.57
N PHE A 83 3.76 -2.23 -5.24
CA PHE A 83 2.38 -2.22 -5.71
C PHE A 83 1.63 -1.02 -5.12
N PHE A 84 1.72 -0.82 -3.81
CA PHE A 84 0.98 0.28 -3.19
C PHE A 84 1.58 1.64 -3.49
N LEU A 85 2.90 1.73 -3.68
CA LEU A 85 3.49 2.97 -4.16
C LEU A 85 2.96 3.31 -5.56
N GLY A 86 2.90 2.31 -6.43
CA GLY A 86 2.34 2.52 -7.76
C GLY A 86 0.89 2.98 -7.72
N LEU A 87 0.08 2.38 -6.83
CA LEU A 87 -1.30 2.78 -6.68
C LEU A 87 -1.38 4.24 -6.21
N ALA A 88 -0.56 4.63 -5.26
CA ALA A 88 -0.52 6.00 -4.78
C ALA A 88 -0.10 6.97 -5.89
N GLU A 89 0.87 6.58 -6.72
CA GLU A 89 1.30 7.41 -7.84
C GLU A 89 0.17 7.58 -8.85
N ALA A 90 -0.52 6.50 -9.18
CA ALA A 90 -1.62 6.56 -10.13
C ALA A 90 -2.73 7.50 -9.64
N ARG A 91 -3.07 7.37 -8.36
CA ARG A 91 -4.12 8.19 -7.78
C ARG A 91 -3.71 9.66 -7.64
N SER A 92 -2.41 9.91 -7.70
CA SER A 92 -1.86 11.26 -7.59
C SER A 92 -1.59 11.90 -8.95
N GLY A 93 -2.01 11.23 -10.02
CA GLY A 93 -1.83 11.79 -11.36
C GLY A 93 -0.52 11.42 -12.04
N ASN A 94 0.16 10.38 -11.56
CA ASN A 94 1.43 9.94 -12.13
C ASN A 94 1.30 8.51 -12.69
N PRO A 95 0.47 8.30 -13.72
CA PRO A 95 0.23 6.95 -14.22
C PRO A 95 1.46 6.28 -14.83
N GLU A 96 2.36 7.07 -15.41
CA GLU A 96 3.56 6.48 -16.00
C GLU A 96 4.43 5.83 -14.93
N GLU A 97 4.52 6.45 -13.77
CA GLU A 97 5.31 5.90 -12.69
C GLU A 97 4.65 4.63 -12.14
N ALA A 98 3.33 4.62 -12.04
CA ALA A 98 2.60 3.43 -11.62
C ALA A 98 2.86 2.27 -12.57
N VAL A 99 2.80 2.53 -13.88
CA VAL A 99 3.05 1.49 -14.88
C VAL A 99 4.46 0.95 -14.74
N ARG A 100 5.44 1.84 -14.56
CA ARG A 100 6.83 1.42 -14.41
C ARG A 100 7.00 0.49 -13.19
N LEU A 101 6.44 0.88 -12.06
CA LEU A 101 6.54 0.11 -10.83
C LEU A 101 5.87 -1.26 -10.95
N TRP A 102 4.67 -1.27 -11.54
CA TRP A 102 3.92 -2.53 -11.66
C TRP A 102 4.55 -3.47 -12.66
N ARG A 103 5.18 -2.94 -13.72
CA ARG A 103 5.93 -3.80 -14.62
C ARG A 103 7.14 -4.43 -13.93
N GLU A 104 7.79 -3.68 -13.04
CA GLU A 104 8.88 -4.25 -12.26
C GLU A 104 8.38 -5.36 -11.34
N VAL A 105 7.23 -5.15 -10.70
CA VAL A 105 6.64 -6.16 -9.84
C VAL A 105 6.38 -7.44 -10.62
N LEU A 106 5.80 -7.31 -11.82
CA LEU A 106 5.50 -8.48 -12.63
C LEU A 106 6.77 -9.16 -13.16
N ALA A 107 7.79 -8.38 -13.50
CA ALA A 107 9.04 -8.96 -13.99
C ALA A 107 9.71 -9.80 -12.92
N ASP A 108 9.58 -9.41 -11.66
CA ASP A 108 10.19 -10.12 -10.56
C ASP A 108 9.30 -11.25 -10.03
N ALA A 109 8.06 -11.34 -10.49
CA ALA A 109 7.09 -12.27 -9.93
C ALA A 109 7.35 -13.70 -10.37
N PRO A 110 7.18 -14.68 -9.47
CA PRO A 110 7.14 -16.06 -9.90
C PRO A 110 5.97 -16.28 -10.87
N PRO A 111 6.11 -17.18 -11.84
CA PRO A 111 5.04 -17.34 -12.84
C PRO A 111 3.69 -17.69 -12.25
N ASN A 112 3.67 -18.39 -11.11
CA ASN A 112 2.44 -18.83 -10.49
C ASN A 112 2.05 -18.01 -9.27
N ALA A 113 2.59 -16.82 -9.11
CA ALA A 113 2.24 -15.98 -7.97
C ALA A 113 0.75 -15.64 -7.99
N SER A 114 0.10 -15.86 -6.87
CA SER A 114 -1.35 -15.67 -6.78
C SER A 114 -1.78 -14.24 -7.00
N TRP A 115 -0.89 -13.28 -6.76
CA TRP A 115 -1.20 -11.86 -6.88
C TRP A 115 -0.93 -11.30 -8.28
N ARG A 116 -0.36 -12.10 -9.20
CA ARG A 116 -0.09 -11.61 -10.55
C ARG A 116 -1.35 -11.05 -11.24
N PRO A 117 -2.51 -11.74 -11.20
CA PRO A 117 -3.67 -11.21 -11.90
C PRO A 117 -4.11 -9.85 -11.40
N LEU A 118 -3.93 -9.56 -10.10
CA LEU A 118 -4.29 -8.26 -9.56
C LEU A 118 -3.43 -7.15 -10.18
N VAL A 119 -2.13 -7.37 -10.27
CA VAL A 119 -1.22 -6.38 -10.84
C VAL A 119 -1.46 -6.22 -12.34
N GLU A 120 -1.71 -7.33 -13.03
CA GLU A 120 -2.00 -7.30 -14.46
C GLU A 120 -3.27 -6.51 -14.74
N GLU A 121 -4.28 -6.68 -13.91
CA GLU A 121 -5.52 -5.93 -14.07
C GLU A 121 -5.27 -4.43 -13.84
N GLY A 122 -4.48 -4.09 -12.82
CA GLY A 122 -4.11 -2.69 -12.59
C GLY A 122 -3.42 -2.08 -13.80
N LEU A 123 -2.49 -2.82 -14.41
CA LEU A 123 -1.82 -2.32 -15.61
C LEU A 123 -2.80 -2.13 -16.75
N ASN A 124 -3.74 -3.06 -16.93
CA ASN A 124 -4.73 -2.92 -17.98
C ASN A 124 -5.59 -1.68 -17.78
N LEU A 125 -5.99 -1.42 -16.55
CA LEU A 125 -6.77 -0.21 -16.25
C LEU A 125 -5.98 1.04 -16.59
N MET A 126 -4.71 1.08 -16.21
CA MET A 126 -3.89 2.25 -16.48
C MET A 126 -3.67 2.47 -17.96
N THR A 127 -3.49 1.38 -18.74
CA THR A 127 -3.27 1.54 -20.17
C THR A 127 -4.54 1.96 -20.88
N ARG A 128 -5.72 1.72 -20.29
CA ARG A 128 -6.97 2.23 -20.84
C ARG A 128 -7.31 3.62 -20.35
N GLY A 129 -6.44 4.21 -19.52
CA GLY A 129 -6.68 5.54 -18.98
C GLY A 129 -7.67 5.57 -17.83
N GLU A 130 -7.90 4.43 -17.18
CA GLU A 130 -8.83 4.35 -16.06
C GLU A 130 -8.08 4.32 -14.75
N ALA A 131 -8.61 4.99 -13.74
CA ALA A 131 -7.99 5.01 -12.44
C ALA A 131 -8.23 3.67 -11.74
N PRO A 132 -7.23 3.14 -11.03
CA PRO A 132 -7.44 1.93 -10.26
C PRO A 132 -8.32 2.19 -9.05
N PRO A 133 -8.94 1.13 -8.48
CA PRO A 133 -9.78 1.31 -7.31
C PRO A 133 -8.95 1.66 -6.08
N PRO A 134 -9.59 2.15 -5.01
CA PRO A 134 -8.88 2.41 -3.75
C PRO A 134 -8.29 1.13 -3.17
N PRO A 135 -7.35 1.27 -2.23
CA PRO A 135 -6.74 0.10 -1.61
C PRO A 135 -7.77 -0.82 -0.97
N ALA A 136 -7.42 -2.09 -0.97
CA ALA A 136 -8.37 -3.13 -0.61
C ALA A 136 -8.89 -3.06 0.81
N GLY A 137 -8.12 -2.57 1.74
CA GLY A 137 -8.57 -2.54 3.12
C GLY A 137 -9.91 -1.86 3.27
N ASN A 138 -10.15 -0.84 2.47
CA ASN A 138 -11.40 -0.14 2.57
C ASN A 138 -12.53 -0.86 1.95
N GLN A 139 -12.24 -1.87 1.15
CA GLN A 139 -13.30 -2.54 0.45
C GLN A 139 -13.85 -3.67 1.25
N ALA A 140 -13.12 -4.12 2.22
CA ALA A 140 -13.51 -5.31 2.92
C ALA A 140 -14.84 -5.18 3.59
N GLY A 141 -15.22 -3.99 3.97
CA GLY A 141 -16.48 -3.80 4.64
C GLY A 141 -17.63 -3.52 3.72
N SER A 142 -17.41 -3.51 2.45
CA SER A 142 -18.47 -3.12 1.55
C SER A 142 -19.38 -4.23 1.17
#